data_348e95b591c5719563b6dc9c03151f87
#
_entry.id   348e95b591c5719563b6dc9c03151f87
#
_cell.length_a   1.000
_cell.length_b   1.000
_cell.length_c   1.000
_cell.angle_alpha   90.00
_cell.angle_beta   90.00
_cell.angle_gamma   90.00
#
_symmetry.space_group_name_H-M   'P 1'
#
loop_
_entity.id
_entity.type
_entity.pdbx_description
1 polymer ?
#
loop_
_entity_poly.entity_id
_entity_poly.type
_entity_poly.pdbx_seq_one_letter_code
_entity_poly.pdbx_strand_id
1 'polypeptide(L)'
;MRVLITGAGLIGTHTAKELLERGDEVTFFDLAPRPAYIRHVTGRDLPVVRGDIRDVPVLVEAFHQARAECVIHLAASVGEANISNVYAGFQVNLVGTINVAEAVRLTGVRRLLHASTQALYLGEDPNELLYEDALLGSRGRVYNASKLACEHVLRTYAAKHKFELALLRFAGVYGYYSVAGGPGVAVQAAVWAAMAGKPVEINVYESVDFIYAKDLANGIALAAHAAVLPHDVYNLGSGTLTTVENVEEALRSIFPEIKISRGQLTSARPRMDITRAQAELGFHPEYKLGAGLRDYVTELRKPRN
;
A
#
# COMPACT_ATOMS: atom_id res chain seq x y z
N MET A 1 1.98 -20.22 6.39
CA MET A 1 2.98 -20.26 5.28
C MET A 1 4.15 -19.33 5.62
N ARG A 2 5.26 -19.41 4.87
CA ARG A 2 6.41 -18.52 5.01
C ARG A 2 6.31 -17.41 3.99
N VAL A 3 6.21 -16.16 4.47
CA VAL A 3 6.01 -14.97 3.65
C VAL A 3 7.23 -14.06 3.76
N LEU A 4 7.75 -13.62 2.63
CA LEU A 4 8.73 -12.55 2.57
C LEU A 4 8.07 -11.27 2.07
N ILE A 5 8.21 -10.18 2.84
CA ILE A 5 7.69 -8.86 2.49
C ILE A 5 8.86 -7.95 2.15
N THR A 6 8.92 -7.45 0.92
CA THR A 6 9.84 -6.36 0.60
C THR A 6 9.20 -5.03 0.95
N GLY A 7 9.89 -4.23 1.76
CA GLY A 7 9.39 -2.95 2.25
C GLY A 7 8.69 -3.05 3.62
N ALA A 8 9.41 -2.68 4.69
CA ALA A 8 8.93 -2.65 6.08
C ALA A 8 8.34 -1.26 6.46
N GLY A 9 7.66 -0.62 5.53
CA GLY A 9 6.94 0.64 5.72
C GLY A 9 5.55 0.44 6.33
N LEU A 10 4.67 1.47 6.19
CA LEU A 10 3.30 1.45 6.70
C LEU A 10 2.56 0.17 6.31
N ILE A 11 2.42 -0.09 5.01
CA ILE A 11 1.63 -1.20 4.50
C ILE A 11 2.27 -2.53 4.90
N GLY A 12 3.58 -2.69 4.67
CA GLY A 12 4.28 -3.95 4.95
C GLY A 12 4.22 -4.36 6.42
N THR A 13 4.36 -3.41 7.33
CA THR A 13 4.34 -3.72 8.76
C THR A 13 2.94 -4.09 9.26
N HIS A 14 1.88 -3.41 8.79
CA HIS A 14 0.51 -3.81 9.11
C HIS A 14 0.14 -5.15 8.46
N THR A 15 0.59 -5.40 7.22
CA THR A 15 0.42 -6.71 6.57
C THR A 15 1.13 -7.83 7.35
N ALA A 16 2.34 -7.57 7.84
CA ALA A 16 3.04 -8.54 8.68
C ALA A 16 2.26 -8.89 9.94
N LYS A 17 1.67 -7.88 10.62
CA LYS A 17 0.82 -8.12 11.79
C LYS A 17 -0.35 -9.04 11.45
N GLU A 18 -1.07 -8.73 10.40
CA GLU A 18 -2.23 -9.51 9.93
C GLU A 18 -1.87 -10.96 9.59
N LEU A 19 -0.73 -11.17 8.93
CA LEU A 19 -0.21 -12.50 8.60
C LEU A 19 0.19 -13.29 9.86
N LEU A 20 0.86 -12.64 10.82
CA LEU A 20 1.24 -13.25 12.09
C LEU A 20 0.03 -13.69 12.92
N GLU A 21 -1.06 -12.92 12.89
CA GLU A 21 -2.33 -13.26 13.57
C GLU A 21 -3.00 -14.47 12.90
N ARG A 22 -2.72 -14.73 11.62
CA ARG A 22 -3.13 -15.93 10.87
C ARG A 22 -2.20 -17.13 11.06
N GLY A 23 -1.09 -16.97 11.81
CA GLY A 23 -0.13 -18.04 12.09
C GLY A 23 0.98 -18.20 11.04
N ASP A 24 1.18 -17.19 10.19
CA ASP A 24 2.27 -17.19 9.21
C ASP A 24 3.62 -16.83 9.84
N GLU A 25 4.69 -17.26 9.19
CA GLU A 25 6.06 -16.81 9.45
C GLU A 25 6.40 -15.67 8.47
N VAL A 26 6.83 -14.53 9.00
CA VAL A 26 7.11 -13.34 8.19
C VAL A 26 8.57 -12.94 8.32
N THR A 27 9.22 -12.72 7.18
CA THR A 27 10.55 -12.12 7.05
C THR A 27 10.45 -10.85 6.22
N PHE A 28 11.09 -9.78 6.67
CA PHE A 28 11.21 -8.56 5.87
C PHE A 28 12.49 -8.52 5.05
N PHE A 29 12.41 -7.86 3.90
CA PHE A 29 13.54 -7.38 3.12
C PHE A 29 13.38 -5.87 2.93
N ASP A 30 14.32 -5.06 3.44
CA ASP A 30 14.21 -3.61 3.39
C ASP A 30 15.58 -2.93 3.34
N LEU A 31 15.68 -1.82 2.62
CA LEU A 31 16.92 -1.04 2.50
C LEU A 31 17.31 -0.34 3.82
N ALA A 32 16.31 0.19 4.53
CA ALA A 32 16.48 0.98 5.74
C ALA A 32 15.42 0.61 6.79
N PRO A 33 15.43 -0.63 7.29
CA PRO A 33 14.44 -1.14 8.22
C PRO A 33 14.41 -0.35 9.53
N ARG A 34 13.25 -0.31 10.16
CA ARG A 34 13.01 0.36 11.45
C ARG A 34 12.51 -0.66 12.48
N PRO A 35 13.39 -1.41 13.15
CA PRO A 35 13.00 -2.50 14.06
C PRO A 35 12.04 -2.06 15.17
N ALA A 36 12.25 -0.88 15.77
CA ALA A 36 11.35 -0.36 16.79
C ALA A 36 9.92 -0.13 16.27
N TYR A 37 9.76 0.33 15.02
CA TYR A 37 8.44 0.48 14.39
C TYR A 37 7.80 -0.89 14.11
N ILE A 38 8.57 -1.83 13.58
CA ILE A 38 8.10 -3.21 13.34
C ILE A 38 7.61 -3.80 14.66
N ARG A 39 8.41 -3.76 15.72
CA ARG A 39 8.04 -4.25 17.05
C ARG A 39 6.79 -3.55 17.60
N HIS A 40 6.69 -2.22 17.47
CA HIS A 40 5.54 -1.48 17.95
C HIS A 40 4.23 -1.94 17.31
N VAL A 41 4.21 -2.16 15.99
CA VAL A 41 2.98 -2.55 15.26
C VAL A 41 2.68 -4.03 15.43
N THR A 42 3.70 -4.91 15.34
CA THR A 42 3.51 -6.37 15.33
C THR A 42 3.53 -7.01 16.72
N GLY A 43 3.98 -6.27 17.74
CA GLY A 43 4.14 -6.79 19.11
C GLY A 43 5.36 -7.69 19.30
N ARG A 44 6.20 -7.88 18.28
CA ARG A 44 7.39 -8.78 18.35
C ARG A 44 8.51 -8.34 17.42
N ASP A 45 9.70 -8.85 17.67
CA ASP A 45 10.81 -8.74 16.73
C ASP A 45 10.62 -9.75 15.59
N LEU A 46 10.84 -9.28 14.36
CA LEU A 46 10.77 -10.12 13.16
C LEU A 46 12.13 -10.18 12.46
N PRO A 47 12.43 -11.28 11.77
CA PRO A 47 13.60 -11.36 10.90
C PRO A 47 13.56 -10.26 9.83
N VAL A 48 14.67 -9.55 9.66
CA VAL A 48 14.82 -8.52 8.62
C VAL A 48 16.14 -8.71 7.91
N VAL A 49 16.08 -8.95 6.62
CA VAL A 49 17.25 -8.90 5.74
C VAL A 49 17.39 -7.48 5.22
N ARG A 50 18.49 -6.81 5.54
CA ARG A 50 18.80 -5.49 5.00
C ARG A 50 19.36 -5.62 3.60
N GLY A 51 18.71 -5.04 2.60
CA GLY A 51 19.17 -5.10 1.21
C GLY A 51 18.43 -4.14 0.29
N ASP A 52 18.99 -3.97 -0.90
CA ASP A 52 18.41 -3.17 -1.98
C ASP A 52 17.75 -4.11 -2.99
N ILE A 53 16.51 -3.84 -3.39
CA ILE A 53 15.82 -4.63 -4.42
C ILE A 53 16.49 -4.57 -5.80
N ARG A 54 17.46 -3.69 -5.98
CA ARG A 54 18.29 -3.63 -7.18
C ARG A 54 19.42 -4.68 -7.19
N ASP A 55 19.62 -5.39 -6.09
CA ASP A 55 20.67 -6.42 -5.92
C ASP A 55 20.05 -7.82 -5.98
N VAL A 56 20.11 -8.46 -7.16
CA VAL A 56 19.51 -9.79 -7.39
C VAL A 56 20.13 -10.87 -6.50
N PRO A 57 21.48 -11.01 -6.36
CA PRO A 57 22.09 -11.97 -5.46
C PRO A 57 21.58 -11.89 -4.04
N VAL A 58 21.47 -10.68 -3.47
CA VAL A 58 20.99 -10.48 -2.10
C VAL A 58 19.48 -10.82 -1.98
N LEU A 59 18.67 -10.52 -2.99
CA LEU A 59 17.26 -10.93 -3.04
C LEU A 59 17.12 -12.46 -3.05
N VAL A 60 17.87 -13.14 -3.92
CA VAL A 60 17.81 -14.60 -4.05
C VAL A 60 18.21 -15.26 -2.72
N GLU A 61 19.29 -14.79 -2.10
CA GLU A 61 19.75 -15.30 -0.80
C GLU A 61 18.68 -15.07 0.28
N ALA A 62 18.07 -13.87 0.34
CA ALA A 62 17.01 -13.58 1.30
C ALA A 62 15.79 -14.49 1.11
N PHE A 63 15.39 -14.78 -0.13
CA PHE A 63 14.25 -15.65 -0.43
C PHE A 63 14.55 -17.11 -0.02
N HIS A 64 15.77 -17.58 -0.25
CA HIS A 64 16.21 -18.91 0.22
C HIS A 64 16.26 -19.00 1.75
N GLN A 65 16.85 -18.02 2.43
CA GLN A 65 16.92 -18.00 3.89
C GLN A 65 15.53 -17.98 4.53
N ALA A 66 14.60 -17.18 3.98
CA ALA A 66 13.22 -17.14 4.42
C ALA A 66 12.42 -18.39 4.02
N ARG A 67 12.94 -19.24 3.12
CA ARG A 67 12.18 -20.35 2.49
C ARG A 67 10.82 -19.87 2.01
N ALA A 68 10.79 -18.71 1.34
CA ALA A 68 9.58 -18.02 1.01
C ALA A 68 8.66 -18.84 0.09
N GLU A 69 7.40 -19.00 0.48
CA GLU A 69 6.33 -19.61 -0.34
C GLU A 69 5.51 -18.55 -1.05
N CYS A 70 5.43 -17.36 -0.44
CA CYS A 70 4.77 -16.18 -0.98
C CYS A 70 5.68 -14.95 -0.78
N VAL A 71 5.78 -14.11 -1.80
CA VAL A 71 6.46 -12.82 -1.74
C VAL A 71 5.43 -11.72 -1.90
N ILE A 72 5.44 -10.75 -0.99
CA ILE A 72 4.63 -9.53 -1.04
C ILE A 72 5.58 -8.36 -1.33
N HIS A 73 5.54 -7.87 -2.56
CA HIS A 73 6.42 -6.81 -3.04
C HIS A 73 5.80 -5.43 -2.87
N LEU A 74 6.21 -4.74 -1.78
CA LEU A 74 5.75 -3.39 -1.43
C LEU A 74 6.85 -2.34 -1.52
N ALA A 75 8.12 -2.74 -1.64
CA ALA A 75 9.24 -1.82 -1.73
C ALA A 75 9.15 -0.99 -3.03
N ALA A 76 9.12 0.33 -2.87
CA ALA A 76 9.08 1.29 -3.97
C ALA A 76 9.46 2.69 -3.49
N SER A 77 9.93 3.53 -4.40
CA SER A 77 9.93 4.98 -4.21
C SER A 77 8.54 5.52 -4.53
N VAL A 78 7.82 6.01 -3.53
CA VAL A 78 6.41 6.40 -3.63
C VAL A 78 6.25 7.91 -3.72
N GLY A 79 5.42 8.35 -4.67
CA GLY A 79 5.12 9.76 -4.90
C GLY A 79 6.22 10.53 -5.66
N GLU A 80 5.81 11.50 -6.47
CA GLU A 80 6.74 12.26 -7.33
C GLU A 80 7.79 13.03 -6.51
N ALA A 81 7.42 13.53 -5.32
CA ALA A 81 8.34 14.27 -4.44
C ALA A 81 9.52 13.42 -3.93
N ASN A 82 9.37 12.11 -3.88
CA ASN A 82 10.41 11.17 -3.43
C ASN A 82 11.24 10.59 -4.58
N ILE A 83 10.91 10.94 -5.82
CA ILE A 83 11.63 10.52 -7.01
C ILE A 83 12.53 11.66 -7.45
N SER A 84 13.83 11.57 -7.12
CA SER A 84 14.81 12.62 -7.39
C SER A 84 14.97 12.91 -8.88
N ASN A 85 14.82 11.93 -9.73
CA ASN A 85 14.81 12.04 -11.18
C ASN A 85 14.18 10.80 -11.84
N VAL A 86 13.86 10.91 -13.12
CA VAL A 86 13.22 9.84 -13.92
C VAL A 86 14.01 8.54 -13.87
N TYR A 87 15.33 8.61 -14.07
CA TYR A 87 16.19 7.43 -14.08
C TYR A 87 16.18 6.70 -12.74
N ALA A 88 16.36 7.42 -11.62
CA ALA A 88 16.36 6.83 -10.28
C ALA A 88 14.99 6.21 -9.94
N GLY A 89 13.90 6.85 -10.34
CA GLY A 89 12.54 6.31 -10.17
C GLY A 89 12.36 4.98 -10.88
N PHE A 90 12.78 4.87 -12.12
CA PHE A 90 12.70 3.60 -12.87
C PHE A 90 13.67 2.55 -12.34
N GLN A 91 14.88 2.93 -11.91
CA GLN A 91 15.83 1.98 -11.32
C GLN A 91 15.25 1.30 -10.07
N VAL A 92 14.63 2.05 -9.19
CA VAL A 92 14.01 1.47 -7.99
C VAL A 92 12.72 0.74 -8.32
N ASN A 93 11.76 1.42 -8.98
CA ASN A 93 10.41 0.89 -9.09
C ASN A 93 10.28 -0.19 -10.16
N LEU A 94 10.90 -0.01 -11.34
CA LEU A 94 10.77 -0.95 -12.45
C LEU A 94 11.87 -2.02 -12.40
N VAL A 95 13.15 -1.61 -12.41
CA VAL A 95 14.25 -2.57 -12.41
C VAL A 95 14.25 -3.39 -11.11
N GLY A 96 14.02 -2.75 -9.96
CA GLY A 96 13.86 -3.46 -8.69
C GLY A 96 12.72 -4.48 -8.71
N THR A 97 11.58 -4.17 -9.33
CA THR A 97 10.47 -5.12 -9.50
C THR A 97 10.83 -6.27 -10.44
N ILE A 98 11.55 -6.01 -11.52
CA ILE A 98 12.09 -7.06 -12.41
C ILE A 98 13.01 -8.00 -11.63
N ASN A 99 13.88 -7.47 -10.80
CA ASN A 99 14.80 -8.25 -9.97
C ASN A 99 14.06 -9.12 -8.95
N VAL A 100 12.99 -8.60 -8.34
CA VAL A 100 12.11 -9.40 -7.46
C VAL A 100 11.45 -10.54 -8.23
N ALA A 101 10.94 -10.29 -9.44
CA ALA A 101 10.36 -11.34 -10.28
C ALA A 101 11.40 -12.40 -10.70
N GLU A 102 12.63 -11.97 -10.97
CA GLU A 102 13.74 -12.87 -11.27
C GLU A 102 14.14 -13.71 -10.05
N ALA A 103 14.17 -13.11 -8.84
CA ALA A 103 14.40 -13.85 -7.61
C ALA A 103 13.28 -14.87 -7.34
N VAL A 104 12.00 -14.52 -7.58
CA VAL A 104 10.86 -15.45 -7.54
C VAL A 104 11.08 -16.64 -8.46
N ARG A 105 11.48 -16.39 -9.72
CA ARG A 105 11.78 -17.43 -10.71
C ARG A 105 12.92 -18.35 -10.26
N LEU A 106 14.03 -17.77 -9.76
CA LEU A 106 15.24 -18.52 -9.39
C LEU A 106 15.04 -19.37 -8.15
N THR A 107 14.18 -18.92 -7.22
CA THR A 107 13.97 -19.62 -5.94
C THR A 107 12.71 -20.49 -5.93
N GLY A 108 11.91 -20.47 -6.99
CA GLY A 108 10.70 -21.29 -7.10
C GLY A 108 9.57 -20.84 -6.17
N VAL A 109 9.54 -19.58 -5.76
CA VAL A 109 8.41 -19.02 -4.99
C VAL A 109 7.11 -19.20 -5.76
N ARG A 110 6.09 -19.73 -5.10
CA ARG A 110 4.81 -20.07 -5.71
C ARG A 110 3.96 -18.85 -6.07
N ARG A 111 3.96 -17.83 -5.21
CA ARG A 111 3.05 -16.67 -5.33
C ARG A 111 3.78 -15.35 -5.15
N LEU A 112 3.52 -14.41 -6.05
CA LEU A 112 3.96 -13.02 -5.97
C LEU A 112 2.76 -12.07 -5.91
N LEU A 113 2.66 -11.29 -4.83
CA LEU A 113 1.74 -10.15 -4.75
C LEU A 113 2.52 -8.87 -4.96
N HIS A 114 2.03 -7.97 -5.83
CA HIS A 114 2.67 -6.69 -6.13
C HIS A 114 1.78 -5.51 -5.82
N ALA A 115 2.31 -4.54 -5.08
CA ALA A 115 1.63 -3.27 -4.82
C ALA A 115 1.57 -2.42 -6.09
N SER A 116 0.38 -2.28 -6.66
CA SER A 116 0.05 -1.31 -7.69
C SER A 116 -0.75 -0.14 -7.08
N THR A 117 -1.44 0.66 -7.87
CA THR A 117 -2.04 1.91 -7.40
C THR A 117 -3.27 2.33 -8.20
N GLN A 118 -4.26 2.92 -7.55
CA GLN A 118 -5.38 3.59 -8.24
C GLN A 118 -4.95 4.75 -9.15
N ALA A 119 -3.74 5.29 -8.93
CA ALA A 119 -3.24 6.42 -9.72
C ALA A 119 -3.02 6.10 -11.21
N LEU A 120 -3.09 4.81 -11.58
CA LEU A 120 -3.05 4.36 -12.97
C LEU A 120 -4.34 4.63 -13.75
N TYR A 121 -5.47 4.69 -13.08
CA TYR A 121 -6.75 4.92 -13.76
C TYR A 121 -6.83 6.32 -14.36
N LEU A 122 -7.33 6.40 -15.58
CA LEU A 122 -7.51 7.66 -16.31
C LEU A 122 -8.90 8.29 -16.10
N GLY A 123 -9.83 7.59 -15.47
CA GLY A 123 -11.15 8.13 -15.13
C GLY A 123 -11.04 9.42 -14.30
N GLU A 124 -11.88 10.40 -14.63
CA GLU A 124 -11.88 11.74 -14.02
C GLU A 124 -13.25 12.15 -13.48
N ASP A 125 -14.33 11.53 -13.93
CA ASP A 125 -15.67 11.78 -13.39
C ASP A 125 -15.78 11.14 -12.00
N PRO A 126 -15.96 11.92 -10.92
CA PRO A 126 -16.09 11.39 -9.57
C PRO A 126 -17.30 10.45 -9.37
N ASN A 127 -18.26 10.46 -10.29
CA ASN A 127 -19.42 9.58 -10.26
C ASN A 127 -19.17 8.23 -10.90
N GLU A 128 -18.08 8.06 -11.64
CA GLU A 128 -17.69 6.77 -12.20
C GLU A 128 -17.20 5.80 -11.13
N LEU A 129 -17.25 4.51 -11.47
CA LEU A 129 -16.59 3.45 -10.74
C LEU A 129 -15.34 2.98 -11.51
N LEU A 130 -14.23 2.87 -10.82
CA LEU A 130 -12.98 2.38 -11.41
C LEU A 130 -12.91 0.87 -11.27
N TYR A 131 -13.33 0.16 -12.31
CA TYR A 131 -13.16 -1.29 -12.43
C TYR A 131 -11.73 -1.65 -12.82
N GLU A 132 -11.29 -2.87 -12.55
CA GLU A 132 -9.93 -3.32 -12.84
C GLU A 132 -9.56 -3.32 -14.33
N ASP A 133 -10.54 -3.39 -15.22
CA ASP A 133 -10.39 -3.31 -16.67
C ASP A 133 -10.54 -1.89 -17.26
N ALA A 134 -10.76 -0.89 -16.41
CA ALA A 134 -10.82 0.51 -16.84
C ALA A 134 -9.48 0.99 -17.44
N LEU A 135 -9.56 2.04 -18.25
CA LEU A 135 -8.41 2.59 -18.97
C LEU A 135 -7.32 3.08 -18.02
N LEU A 136 -6.09 2.66 -18.29
CA LEU A 136 -4.90 2.99 -17.51
C LEU A 136 -3.95 3.91 -18.26
N GLY A 137 -3.19 4.72 -17.51
CA GLY A 137 -2.13 5.54 -18.05
C GLY A 137 -1.23 6.17 -17.00
N SER A 138 -0.13 6.73 -17.45
CA SER A 138 0.89 7.32 -16.57
C SER A 138 0.62 8.78 -16.21
N ARG A 139 -0.19 9.49 -16.98
CA ARG A 139 -0.39 10.96 -16.86
C ARG A 139 0.94 11.74 -16.84
N GLY A 140 1.99 11.24 -17.51
CA GLY A 140 3.33 11.84 -17.53
C GLY A 140 4.09 11.79 -16.20
N ARG A 141 3.62 11.00 -15.22
CA ARG A 141 4.26 10.87 -13.89
C ARG A 141 5.15 9.63 -13.85
N VAL A 142 6.37 9.78 -13.34
CA VAL A 142 7.37 8.70 -13.25
C VAL A 142 6.85 7.53 -12.41
N TYR A 143 6.23 7.82 -11.27
CA TYR A 143 5.65 6.80 -10.41
C TYR A 143 4.59 5.97 -11.14
N ASN A 144 3.62 6.63 -11.79
CA ASN A 144 2.56 5.93 -12.52
C ASN A 144 3.13 5.13 -13.70
N ALA A 145 4.04 5.72 -14.48
CA ALA A 145 4.69 5.03 -15.60
C ALA A 145 5.42 3.77 -15.13
N SER A 146 6.17 3.85 -14.01
CA SER A 146 6.87 2.69 -13.45
C SER A 146 5.90 1.61 -12.99
N LYS A 147 4.81 1.95 -12.28
CA LYS A 147 3.81 0.97 -11.81
C LYS A 147 3.07 0.31 -12.98
N LEU A 148 2.70 1.06 -14.01
CA LEU A 148 2.07 0.52 -15.21
C LEU A 148 2.99 -0.48 -15.92
N ALA A 149 4.26 -0.13 -16.11
CA ALA A 149 5.27 -1.01 -16.68
C ALA A 149 5.47 -2.28 -15.83
N CYS A 150 5.47 -2.16 -14.49
CA CYS A 150 5.57 -3.31 -13.58
C CYS A 150 4.42 -4.30 -13.78
N GLU A 151 3.17 -3.83 -13.90
CA GLU A 151 2.03 -4.72 -14.15
C GLU A 151 2.24 -5.56 -15.43
N HIS A 152 2.66 -4.93 -16.52
CA HIS A 152 2.91 -5.65 -17.78
C HIS A 152 4.08 -6.64 -17.69
N VAL A 153 5.18 -6.23 -17.09
CA VAL A 153 6.36 -7.09 -16.91
C VAL A 153 6.05 -8.29 -16.04
N LEU A 154 5.37 -8.09 -14.90
CA LEU A 154 5.03 -9.16 -13.96
C LEU A 154 4.08 -10.17 -14.59
N ARG A 155 3.07 -9.75 -15.37
CA ARG A 155 2.22 -10.66 -16.15
C ARG A 155 3.02 -11.52 -17.11
N THR A 156 4.02 -10.92 -17.78
CA THR A 156 4.91 -11.66 -18.70
C THR A 156 5.74 -12.71 -17.95
N TYR A 157 6.31 -12.34 -16.79
CA TYR A 157 7.05 -13.28 -15.94
C TYR A 157 6.17 -14.41 -15.43
N ALA A 158 5.01 -14.10 -14.86
CA ALA A 158 4.08 -15.08 -14.31
C ALA A 158 3.61 -16.08 -15.38
N ALA A 159 3.25 -15.59 -16.57
CA ALA A 159 2.82 -16.43 -17.69
C ALA A 159 3.93 -17.38 -18.15
N LYS A 160 5.18 -16.88 -18.25
CA LYS A 160 6.33 -17.66 -18.74
C LYS A 160 6.86 -18.64 -17.70
N HIS A 161 6.89 -18.26 -16.41
CA HIS A 161 7.53 -19.04 -15.34
C HIS A 161 6.55 -19.73 -14.40
N LYS A 162 5.23 -19.58 -14.65
CA LYS A 162 4.15 -20.33 -13.99
C LYS A 162 4.06 -20.16 -12.48
N PHE A 163 4.33 -18.96 -11.96
CA PHE A 163 3.98 -18.60 -10.59
C PHE A 163 2.66 -17.83 -10.55
N GLU A 164 1.98 -17.85 -9.41
CA GLU A 164 0.75 -17.11 -9.19
C GLU A 164 1.04 -15.62 -8.96
N LEU A 165 0.30 -14.75 -9.63
CA LEU A 165 0.46 -13.30 -9.55
C LEU A 165 -0.82 -12.64 -9.08
N ALA A 166 -0.72 -11.70 -8.12
CA ALA A 166 -1.76 -10.70 -7.88
C ALA A 166 -1.18 -9.28 -7.89
N LEU A 167 -1.73 -8.46 -8.75
CA LEU A 167 -1.47 -7.03 -8.87
C LEU A 167 -2.54 -6.32 -8.03
N LEU A 168 -2.14 -5.74 -6.92
CA LEU A 168 -3.06 -5.14 -5.97
C LEU A 168 -3.03 -3.62 -6.13
N ARG A 169 -4.07 -3.05 -6.73
CA ARG A 169 -4.21 -1.60 -6.91
C ARG A 169 -4.80 -0.99 -5.65
N PHE A 170 -3.99 -0.21 -4.96
CA PHE A 170 -4.37 0.41 -3.69
C PHE A 170 -5.01 1.77 -3.90
N ALA A 171 -6.05 2.05 -3.11
CA ALA A 171 -6.60 3.39 -2.89
C ALA A 171 -5.62 4.30 -2.12
N GLY A 172 -6.06 5.48 -1.74
CA GLY A 172 -5.29 6.39 -0.88
C GLY A 172 -5.12 5.83 0.53
N VAL A 173 -3.92 5.34 0.87
CA VAL A 173 -3.66 4.66 2.15
C VAL A 173 -3.31 5.64 3.25
N TYR A 174 -3.98 5.54 4.40
CA TYR A 174 -3.61 6.27 5.62
C TYR A 174 -3.51 5.32 6.82
N GLY A 175 -2.77 5.73 7.86
CA GLY A 175 -2.62 4.95 9.07
C GLY A 175 -1.40 5.34 9.90
N TYR A 176 -1.18 4.63 11.01
CA TYR A 176 -0.08 4.86 11.90
C TYR A 176 1.26 4.68 11.16
N TYR A 177 2.05 5.76 11.14
CA TYR A 177 3.33 5.83 10.48
C TYR A 177 3.28 5.77 8.93
N SER A 178 3.01 6.86 8.30
CA SER A 178 3.29 7.05 6.86
C SER A 178 4.41 8.07 6.66
N VAL A 179 5.22 7.87 5.67
CA VAL A 179 6.38 8.73 5.38
C VAL A 179 6.32 9.36 4.00
N ALA A 180 5.42 8.98 3.13
CA ALA A 180 5.59 9.36 1.72
C ALA A 180 4.35 9.98 1.09
N GLY A 181 4.57 10.83 0.11
CA GLY A 181 3.56 11.61 -0.60
C GLY A 181 2.40 10.82 -1.21
N GLY A 182 1.25 11.44 -1.26
CA GLY A 182 -0.01 10.87 -1.76
C GLY A 182 -1.20 11.39 -0.94
N PRO A 183 -2.44 11.10 -1.34
CA PRO A 183 -3.63 11.61 -0.63
C PRO A 183 -3.67 11.23 0.85
N GLY A 184 -3.19 10.03 1.21
CA GLY A 184 -3.12 9.58 2.60
C GLY A 184 -2.19 10.43 3.47
N VAL A 185 -1.13 10.97 2.91
CA VAL A 185 -0.19 11.86 3.63
C VAL A 185 -0.86 13.15 4.08
N ALA A 186 -1.75 13.73 3.27
CA ALA A 186 -2.47 14.94 3.66
C ALA A 186 -3.36 14.70 4.88
N VAL A 187 -4.10 13.58 4.91
CA VAL A 187 -4.91 13.17 6.07
C VAL A 187 -4.02 12.94 7.29
N GLN A 188 -2.85 12.35 7.12
CA GLN A 188 -1.91 12.15 8.22
C GLN A 188 -1.31 13.45 8.73
N ALA A 189 -0.92 14.36 7.84
CA ALA A 189 -0.43 15.69 8.22
C ALA A 189 -1.50 16.44 9.04
N ALA A 190 -2.77 16.34 8.63
CA ALA A 190 -3.89 16.92 9.35
C ALA A 190 -4.02 16.34 10.78
N VAL A 191 -3.93 15.02 10.93
CA VAL A 191 -3.97 14.35 12.25
C VAL A 191 -2.79 14.80 13.13
N TRP A 192 -1.58 14.86 12.59
CA TRP A 192 -0.40 15.30 13.34
C TRP A 192 -0.51 16.76 13.81
N ALA A 193 -0.99 17.66 12.94
CA ALA A 193 -1.24 19.04 13.31
C ALA A 193 -2.29 19.16 14.41
N ALA A 194 -3.39 18.42 14.28
CA ALA A 194 -4.47 18.37 15.28
C ALA A 194 -3.97 17.88 16.64
N MET A 195 -3.20 16.79 16.66
CA MET A 195 -2.62 16.26 17.91
C MET A 195 -1.64 17.25 18.57
N ALA A 196 -0.97 18.08 17.77
CA ALA A 196 -0.08 19.12 18.29
C ALA A 196 -0.82 20.41 18.69
N GLY A 197 -2.16 20.44 18.64
CA GLY A 197 -2.98 21.64 18.93
C GLY A 197 -2.79 22.76 17.90
N LYS A 198 -2.28 22.44 16.71
CA LYS A 198 -2.03 23.41 15.65
C LYS A 198 -3.23 23.51 14.70
N PRO A 199 -3.46 24.67 14.05
CA PRO A 199 -4.43 24.76 12.96
C PRO A 199 -4.13 23.72 11.87
N VAL A 200 -5.17 23.17 11.30
CA VAL A 200 -5.10 22.20 10.20
C VAL A 200 -5.47 22.89 8.90
N GLU A 201 -4.62 22.77 7.90
CA GLU A 201 -4.94 23.10 6.52
C GLU A 201 -5.08 21.81 5.71
N ILE A 202 -6.27 21.62 5.12
CA ILE A 202 -6.55 20.42 4.31
C ILE A 202 -6.20 20.71 2.87
N ASN A 203 -5.14 20.06 2.39
CA ASN A 203 -4.65 20.12 1.01
C ASN A 203 -4.79 18.70 0.41
N VAL A 204 -5.95 18.36 -0.11
CA VAL A 204 -6.26 17.02 -0.59
C VAL A 204 -7.14 17.11 -1.85
N TYR A 205 -7.47 16.00 -2.48
CA TYR A 205 -8.51 15.95 -3.51
C TYR A 205 -9.87 16.40 -2.95
N GLU A 206 -10.71 17.01 -3.79
CA GLU A 206 -12.11 17.31 -3.43
C GLU A 206 -12.85 16.06 -2.98
N SER A 207 -12.56 14.94 -3.64
CA SER A 207 -12.96 13.62 -3.21
C SER A 207 -11.99 12.54 -3.69
N VAL A 208 -11.86 11.47 -2.93
CA VAL A 208 -10.99 10.33 -3.25
C VAL A 208 -11.40 9.09 -2.43
N ASP A 209 -11.08 7.91 -2.92
CA ASP A 209 -11.17 6.69 -2.12
C ASP A 209 -9.97 6.61 -1.16
N PHE A 210 -10.24 6.58 0.14
CA PHE A 210 -9.24 6.37 1.20
C PHE A 210 -9.45 5.01 1.85
N ILE A 211 -8.35 4.27 2.05
CA ILE A 211 -8.38 3.02 2.79
C ILE A 211 -7.48 3.09 4.02
N TYR A 212 -7.98 2.54 5.14
CA TYR A 212 -7.18 2.41 6.35
C TYR A 212 -6.15 1.29 6.21
N ALA A 213 -4.95 1.50 6.75
CA ALA A 213 -3.84 0.55 6.59
C ALA A 213 -4.13 -0.86 7.13
N LYS A 214 -4.99 -1.00 8.16
CA LYS A 214 -5.41 -2.31 8.69
C LYS A 214 -6.32 -3.04 7.71
N ASP A 215 -7.30 -2.34 7.09
CA ASP A 215 -8.16 -2.95 6.05
C ASP A 215 -7.33 -3.38 4.83
N LEU A 216 -6.40 -2.51 4.40
CA LEU A 216 -5.53 -2.85 3.28
C LEU A 216 -4.66 -4.07 3.61
N ALA A 217 -4.10 -4.14 4.82
CA ALA A 217 -3.31 -5.28 5.29
C ALA A 217 -4.11 -6.58 5.27
N ASN A 218 -5.36 -6.53 5.74
CA ASN A 218 -6.29 -7.67 5.65
C ASN A 218 -6.52 -8.09 4.18
N GLY A 219 -6.79 -7.15 3.27
CA GLY A 219 -6.97 -7.45 1.84
C GLY A 219 -5.74 -8.11 1.21
N ILE A 220 -4.53 -7.64 1.55
CA ILE A 220 -3.27 -8.25 1.09
C ILE A 220 -3.12 -9.67 1.67
N ALA A 221 -3.41 -9.87 2.96
CA ALA A 221 -3.33 -11.18 3.58
C ALA A 221 -4.35 -12.16 2.98
N LEU A 222 -5.56 -11.72 2.70
CA LEU A 222 -6.57 -12.52 1.99
C LEU A 222 -6.09 -12.95 0.60
N ALA A 223 -5.49 -12.04 -0.18
CA ALA A 223 -4.90 -12.39 -1.47
C ALA A 223 -3.72 -13.37 -1.33
N ALA A 224 -2.92 -13.25 -0.26
CA ALA A 224 -1.83 -14.19 0.01
C ALA A 224 -2.36 -15.60 0.32
N HIS A 225 -3.48 -15.72 1.01
CA HIS A 225 -4.10 -16.98 1.42
C HIS A 225 -5.15 -17.53 0.45
N ALA A 226 -5.55 -16.77 -0.58
CA ALA A 226 -6.53 -17.24 -1.54
C ALA A 226 -6.14 -18.62 -2.12
N ALA A 227 -7.05 -19.57 -2.07
CA ALA A 227 -6.79 -20.91 -2.61
C ALA A 227 -6.50 -20.86 -4.11
N VAL A 228 -7.22 -19.99 -4.82
CA VAL A 228 -7.09 -19.72 -6.25
C VAL A 228 -7.18 -18.20 -6.44
N LEU A 229 -6.45 -17.68 -7.41
CA LEU A 229 -6.58 -16.31 -7.90
C LEU A 229 -7.17 -16.37 -9.31
N PRO A 230 -8.50 -16.24 -9.47
CA PRO A 230 -9.16 -16.31 -10.78
C PRO A 230 -8.72 -15.17 -11.71
N HIS A 231 -8.38 -14.03 -11.13
CA HIS A 231 -7.81 -12.87 -11.84
C HIS A 231 -6.44 -12.51 -11.29
N ASP A 232 -5.67 -11.81 -12.09
CA ASP A 232 -4.33 -11.34 -11.71
C ASP A 232 -4.32 -9.89 -11.20
N VAL A 233 -5.48 -9.22 -11.11
CA VAL A 233 -5.57 -7.83 -10.64
C VAL A 233 -6.81 -7.62 -9.77
N TYR A 234 -6.61 -6.92 -8.63
CA TYR A 234 -7.65 -6.61 -7.66
C TYR A 234 -7.53 -5.17 -7.17
N ASN A 235 -8.65 -4.49 -7.10
CA ASN A 235 -8.78 -3.21 -6.44
C ASN A 235 -8.90 -3.40 -4.92
N LEU A 236 -8.03 -2.77 -4.14
CA LEU A 236 -8.09 -2.72 -2.69
C LEU A 236 -8.29 -1.27 -2.23
N GLY A 237 -9.53 -0.87 -2.12
CA GLY A 237 -10.00 0.42 -1.65
C GLY A 237 -11.06 0.27 -0.57
N SER A 238 -11.59 1.38 -0.06
CA SER A 238 -12.76 1.32 0.82
C SER A 238 -14.07 1.14 0.04
N GLY A 239 -14.05 1.35 -1.28
CA GLY A 239 -15.24 1.39 -2.11
C GLY A 239 -16.16 2.58 -1.81
N THR A 240 -15.66 3.55 -1.02
CA THR A 240 -16.43 4.73 -0.58
C THR A 240 -15.72 6.00 -1.02
N LEU A 241 -16.47 6.90 -1.64
CA LEU A 241 -15.96 8.23 -1.96
C LEU A 241 -15.90 9.08 -0.68
N THR A 242 -14.71 9.54 -0.34
CA THR A 242 -14.46 10.43 0.81
C THR A 242 -14.26 11.85 0.29
N THR A 243 -15.12 12.79 0.73
CA THR A 243 -14.98 14.21 0.38
C THR A 243 -14.17 14.96 1.44
N VAL A 244 -13.77 16.19 1.13
CA VAL A 244 -13.10 17.07 2.09
C VAL A 244 -13.97 17.33 3.32
N GLU A 245 -15.29 17.44 3.13
CA GLU A 245 -16.26 17.61 4.23
C GLU A 245 -16.22 16.41 5.19
N ASN A 246 -16.14 15.18 4.67
CA ASN A 246 -16.04 13.98 5.48
C ASN A 246 -14.74 13.97 6.32
N VAL A 247 -13.64 14.48 5.76
CA VAL A 247 -12.37 14.62 6.50
C VAL A 247 -12.50 15.65 7.61
N GLU A 248 -13.09 16.81 7.33
CA GLU A 248 -13.35 17.86 8.32
C GLU A 248 -14.22 17.36 9.46
N GLU A 249 -15.36 16.71 9.15
CA GLU A 249 -16.28 16.14 10.14
C GLU A 249 -15.59 15.11 11.02
N ALA A 250 -14.84 14.20 10.41
CA ALA A 250 -14.10 13.17 11.13
C ALA A 250 -13.05 13.77 12.08
N LEU A 251 -12.31 14.79 11.63
CA LEU A 251 -11.32 15.49 12.46
C LEU A 251 -11.99 16.24 13.62
N ARG A 252 -13.09 16.97 13.39
CA ARG A 252 -13.84 17.68 14.44
C ARG A 252 -14.44 16.73 15.46
N SER A 253 -14.87 15.53 15.05
CA SER A 253 -15.38 14.51 15.98
C SER A 253 -14.32 13.99 16.97
N ILE A 254 -13.04 14.11 16.61
CA ILE A 254 -11.89 13.64 17.42
C ILE A 254 -11.24 14.81 18.19
N PHE A 255 -11.22 15.98 17.56
CA PHE A 255 -10.61 17.21 18.05
C PHE A 255 -11.61 18.38 17.97
N PRO A 256 -12.57 18.52 18.93
CA PRO A 256 -13.68 19.49 18.80
C PRO A 256 -13.23 20.94 18.66
N GLU A 257 -12.13 21.33 19.30
CA GLU A 257 -11.63 22.72 19.32
C GLU A 257 -10.70 23.03 18.13
N ILE A 258 -10.56 22.12 17.16
CA ILE A 258 -9.59 22.30 16.09
C ILE A 258 -10.02 23.39 15.11
N LYS A 259 -9.07 24.24 14.72
CA LYS A 259 -9.23 25.21 13.63
C LYS A 259 -8.85 24.53 12.32
N ILE A 260 -9.83 24.39 11.42
CA ILE A 260 -9.64 23.78 10.09
C ILE A 260 -9.88 24.84 9.03
N SER A 261 -8.97 24.92 8.06
CA SER A 261 -9.10 25.66 6.81
C SER A 261 -8.89 24.73 5.63
N ARG A 262 -9.47 25.08 4.49
CA ARG A 262 -9.21 24.41 3.21
C ARG A 262 -8.13 25.19 2.49
N GLY A 263 -7.07 24.49 2.09
CA GLY A 263 -6.04 25.00 1.21
C GLY A 263 -6.37 24.74 -0.26
N GLN A 264 -5.34 24.47 -1.05
CA GLN A 264 -5.53 24.14 -2.46
C GLN A 264 -6.06 22.70 -2.59
N LEU A 265 -7.30 22.57 -3.04
CA LEU A 265 -7.88 21.27 -3.38
C LEU A 265 -7.53 20.92 -4.83
N THR A 266 -7.29 19.64 -5.08
CA THR A 266 -7.13 19.09 -6.42
C THR A 266 -8.44 18.47 -6.88
N SER A 267 -8.59 18.24 -8.19
CA SER A 267 -9.81 17.66 -8.77
C SER A 267 -10.26 16.40 -8.07
N ALA A 268 -11.56 16.21 -7.96
CA ALA A 268 -12.18 14.99 -7.48
C ALA A 268 -11.65 13.74 -8.22
N ARG A 269 -11.61 12.62 -7.52
CA ARG A 269 -11.22 11.31 -8.09
C ARG A 269 -12.34 10.32 -7.90
N PRO A 270 -12.61 9.46 -8.91
CA PRO A 270 -13.57 8.38 -8.78
C PRO A 270 -13.16 7.39 -7.68
N ARG A 271 -14.13 6.70 -7.11
CA ARG A 271 -13.87 5.58 -6.19
C ARG A 271 -13.59 4.29 -6.97
N MET A 272 -12.87 3.37 -6.36
CA MET A 272 -12.64 2.06 -6.94
C MET A 272 -13.83 1.13 -6.71
N ASP A 273 -14.18 0.34 -7.73
CA ASP A 273 -15.01 -0.85 -7.54
C ASP A 273 -14.17 -1.93 -6.86
N ILE A 274 -14.69 -2.52 -5.81
CA ILE A 274 -14.02 -3.58 -5.04
C ILE A 274 -14.77 -4.92 -5.10
N THR A 275 -15.80 -5.03 -5.94
CA THR A 275 -16.65 -6.23 -6.02
C THR A 275 -15.88 -7.50 -6.38
N ARG A 276 -14.86 -7.39 -7.21
CA ARG A 276 -13.97 -8.52 -7.52
C ARG A 276 -13.23 -9.00 -6.28
N ALA A 277 -12.63 -8.11 -5.53
CA ALA A 277 -11.92 -8.46 -4.29
C ALA A 277 -12.89 -9.02 -3.22
N GLN A 278 -14.12 -8.50 -3.15
CA GLN A 278 -15.16 -9.03 -2.27
C GLN A 278 -15.54 -10.48 -2.65
N ALA A 279 -15.83 -10.72 -3.92
CA ALA A 279 -16.31 -12.02 -4.39
C ALA A 279 -15.23 -13.11 -4.36
N GLU A 280 -13.98 -12.77 -4.71
CA GLU A 280 -12.93 -13.76 -4.93
C GLU A 280 -11.96 -13.89 -3.75
N LEU A 281 -11.76 -12.82 -2.98
CA LEU A 281 -10.87 -12.82 -1.83
C LEU A 281 -11.61 -12.76 -0.49
N GLY A 282 -12.91 -12.47 -0.48
CA GLY A 282 -13.66 -12.18 0.74
C GLY A 282 -13.27 -10.86 1.41
N PHE A 283 -12.77 -9.90 0.62
CA PHE A 283 -12.30 -8.61 1.13
C PHE A 283 -13.46 -7.68 1.47
N HIS A 284 -13.62 -7.35 2.75
CA HIS A 284 -14.61 -6.40 3.26
C HIS A 284 -13.93 -5.38 4.17
N PRO A 285 -13.67 -4.14 3.70
CA PRO A 285 -13.08 -3.11 4.55
C PRO A 285 -14.04 -2.73 5.68
N GLU A 286 -13.55 -2.71 6.92
CA GLU A 286 -14.35 -2.50 8.12
C GLU A 286 -14.33 -1.04 8.61
N TYR A 287 -13.23 -0.32 8.33
CA TYR A 287 -13.02 1.01 8.84
C TYR A 287 -13.57 2.09 7.91
N LYS A 288 -14.70 2.69 8.29
CA LYS A 288 -15.08 4.00 7.74
C LYS A 288 -14.05 5.06 8.19
N LEU A 289 -13.91 6.15 7.44
CA LEU A 289 -12.89 7.18 7.70
C LEU A 289 -12.82 7.62 9.18
N GLY A 290 -13.94 7.99 9.78
CA GLY A 290 -13.96 8.45 11.17
C GLY A 290 -13.52 7.38 12.19
N ALA A 291 -13.84 6.10 11.95
CA ALA A 291 -13.37 4.99 12.78
C ALA A 291 -11.88 4.75 12.61
N GLY A 292 -11.40 4.74 11.36
CA GLY A 292 -9.97 4.59 11.06
C GLY A 292 -9.13 5.73 11.62
N LEU A 293 -9.61 6.97 11.55
CA LEU A 293 -8.91 8.12 12.15
C LEU A 293 -8.86 8.04 13.69
N ARG A 294 -9.95 7.62 14.36
CA ARG A 294 -9.95 7.40 15.82
C ARG A 294 -8.96 6.32 16.23
N ASP A 295 -8.95 5.21 15.53
CA ASP A 295 -8.00 4.13 15.78
C ASP A 295 -6.56 4.60 15.54
N TYR A 296 -6.31 5.32 14.45
CA TYR A 296 -5.00 5.91 14.14
C TYR A 296 -4.52 6.86 15.25
N VAL A 297 -5.38 7.76 15.73
CA VAL A 297 -5.06 8.67 16.85
C VAL A 297 -4.79 7.90 18.14
N THR A 298 -5.51 6.82 18.38
CA THR A 298 -5.29 5.94 19.53
C THR A 298 -3.91 5.28 19.46
N GLU A 299 -3.53 4.77 18.29
CA GLU A 299 -2.18 4.21 18.07
C GLU A 299 -1.07 5.25 18.28
N LEU A 300 -1.27 6.50 17.82
CA LEU A 300 -0.32 7.59 18.03
C LEU A 300 -0.14 7.98 19.49
N ARG A 301 -1.16 7.78 20.34
CA ARG A 301 -1.12 8.10 21.79
C ARG A 301 -0.49 6.99 22.63
N LYS A 302 -0.30 5.80 22.09
CA LYS A 302 0.38 4.72 22.82
C LYS A 302 1.84 5.10 23.12
N PRO A 303 2.37 4.73 24.30
CA PRO A 303 3.78 4.92 24.61
C PRO A 303 4.65 4.25 23.53
N ARG A 304 5.68 4.94 23.08
CA ARG A 304 6.71 4.36 22.21
C ARG A 304 7.69 3.61 23.12
N ASN A 305 7.49 2.31 23.27
CA ASN A 305 8.45 1.45 24.01
C ASN A 305 9.72 1.24 23.19
#